data_38ddc744c68c36a6542ff70362da2303
#
_entry.id   38ddc744c68c36a6542ff70362da2303
#
_cell.length_a   1.000
_cell.length_b   1.000
_cell.length_c   1.000
_cell.angle_alpha   90.00
_cell.angle_beta   90.00
_cell.angle_gamma   90.00
#
_symmetry.space_group_name_H-M   'P 1'
#
loop_
_entity.id
_entity.type
_entity.pdbx_description
1 polymer ?
#
loop_
_entity_poly.entity_id
_entity_poly.type
_entity_poly.pdbx_seq_one_letter_code
_entity_poly.pdbx_strand_id
1 'polypeptide(L)'
;MSEEGQVEEAAFIPHEKLPFRLAMMKLEKPFPPNIPLSEPLNTLRREWHFQYKLLRAEWKKEHYMTMAFGMLALALGSISAELWDGGDARSSGLEGLLAINGFHFFQFLVSILCWAWFTYRVWTFFPVMRVHAISLLVMWNGMMGAQIFYHRNNARFPIGLNLSDMMEGTLILLVVCFFLFFFWKAVVETRDLHVEVHHLHEDVRVMEAELAEHSLKGWTGLFGLWVGLITVSSWAGMHHVAAYGDSNYGFLVLHLLTGLPAVPILFLVLWYPQRMLGNQTRVRTRAAVDAALEMEGPSDEPNHRASCPDCGAPSNLVRNEKGAITHPCLADGCSAKVIIGTACSACSAVMPSRLDCTSCGVNAPAMDYLPDQEAW
;
A
#
# COMPACT_ATOMS: atom_id res chain seq x y z
N MET A 1 -3.47 -36.21 -6.06
CA MET A 1 -2.40 -35.57 -6.83
C MET A 1 -2.92 -34.18 -7.14
N SER A 2 -2.61 -33.25 -6.26
CA SER A 2 -2.94 -31.84 -6.37
C SER A 2 -1.73 -31.14 -6.97
N GLU A 3 -1.82 -30.75 -8.24
CA GLU A 3 -0.92 -29.79 -8.83
C GLU A 3 -1.20 -28.43 -8.16
N GLU A 4 -0.44 -28.13 -7.12
CA GLU A 4 -0.26 -26.77 -6.64
C GLU A 4 0.42 -25.98 -7.77
N GLY A 5 -0.38 -25.28 -8.56
CA GLY A 5 0.11 -24.30 -9.51
C GLY A 5 0.96 -23.29 -8.77
N GLN A 6 2.27 -23.41 -8.89
CA GLN A 6 3.22 -22.36 -8.52
C GLN A 6 2.83 -21.12 -9.31
N VAL A 7 2.09 -20.22 -8.65
CA VAL A 7 1.96 -18.85 -9.11
C VAL A 7 3.37 -18.30 -9.13
N GLU A 8 3.94 -18.14 -10.31
CA GLU A 8 5.26 -17.56 -10.54
C GLU A 8 5.23 -16.17 -9.90
N GLU A 9 5.71 -16.12 -8.66
CA GLU A 9 5.83 -14.89 -7.89
C GLU A 9 6.62 -13.91 -8.75
N ALA A 10 6.00 -12.80 -9.14
CA ALA A 10 6.68 -11.77 -9.91
C ALA A 10 7.82 -11.26 -9.06
N ALA A 11 9.00 -11.84 -9.23
CA ALA A 11 10.19 -11.50 -8.48
C ALA A 11 10.55 -10.05 -8.79
N PHE A 12 10.19 -9.14 -7.89
CA PHE A 12 10.66 -7.77 -7.95
C PHE A 12 12.18 -7.78 -7.76
N ILE A 13 12.88 -7.09 -8.64
CA ILE A 13 14.32 -6.92 -8.50
C ILE A 13 14.56 -6.13 -7.20
N PRO A 14 15.30 -6.67 -6.20
CA PRO A 14 15.59 -5.96 -4.97
C PRO A 14 16.17 -4.57 -5.27
N HIS A 15 15.86 -3.58 -4.44
CA HIS A 15 16.26 -2.19 -4.65
C HIS A 15 17.79 -2.07 -4.85
N GLU A 16 18.55 -2.86 -4.14
CA GLU A 16 20.02 -2.92 -4.22
C GLU A 16 20.55 -3.41 -5.58
N LYS A 17 19.77 -4.19 -6.32
CA LYS A 17 20.14 -4.77 -7.62
C LYS A 17 19.61 -3.98 -8.81
N LEU A 18 18.98 -2.83 -8.58
CA LEU A 18 18.50 -2.00 -9.66
C LEU A 18 19.68 -1.43 -10.48
N PRO A 19 19.53 -1.37 -11.81
CA PRO A 19 20.55 -0.79 -12.69
C PRO A 19 20.71 0.72 -12.52
N PHE A 20 19.85 1.37 -11.74
CA PHE A 20 19.86 2.80 -11.47
C PHE A 20 19.22 3.11 -10.13
N ARG A 21 19.71 4.13 -9.43
CA ARG A 21 19.20 4.62 -8.13
C ARG A 21 18.56 6.00 -8.29
N LEU A 22 17.66 6.36 -7.37
CA LEU A 22 17.01 7.67 -7.37
C LEU A 22 18.03 8.80 -7.25
N ALA A 23 19.06 8.65 -6.41
CA ALA A 23 20.16 9.61 -6.29
C ALA A 23 20.90 9.88 -7.59
N MET A 24 20.94 8.91 -8.52
CA MET A 24 21.60 9.04 -9.83
C MET A 24 20.71 9.75 -10.87
N MET A 25 19.43 9.99 -10.58
CA MET A 25 18.51 10.63 -11.52
C MET A 25 18.83 12.12 -11.65
N LYS A 26 19.28 12.51 -12.84
CA LYS A 26 19.51 13.92 -13.21
C LYS A 26 18.39 14.40 -14.13
N LEU A 27 17.91 15.61 -13.87
CA LEU A 27 16.99 16.28 -14.79
C LEU A 27 17.79 17.02 -15.87
N GLU A 28 17.47 16.77 -17.13
CA GLU A 28 18.11 17.47 -18.27
C GLU A 28 17.84 18.97 -18.25
N LYS A 29 16.62 19.37 -17.87
CA LYS A 29 16.17 20.77 -17.82
C LYS A 29 15.41 21.01 -16.51
N PRO A 30 16.11 21.30 -15.39
CA PRO A 30 15.43 21.66 -14.15
C PRO A 30 14.77 23.03 -14.26
N PHE A 31 13.72 23.28 -13.47
CA PHE A 31 13.16 24.62 -13.30
C PHE A 31 14.22 25.52 -12.64
N PRO A 32 14.35 26.75 -13.12
CA PRO A 32 15.34 27.66 -12.56
C PRO A 32 14.96 28.07 -11.11
N PRO A 33 15.96 28.32 -10.24
CA PRO A 33 15.75 28.55 -8.81
C PRO A 33 14.99 29.85 -8.49
N ASN A 34 14.86 30.76 -9.45
CA ASN A 34 14.10 32.00 -9.31
C ASN A 34 12.57 31.81 -9.39
N ILE A 35 12.08 30.61 -9.75
CA ILE A 35 10.66 30.31 -9.78
C ILE A 35 10.25 29.79 -8.37
N PRO A 36 9.19 30.38 -7.75
CA PRO A 36 8.63 29.82 -6.54
C PRO A 36 8.28 28.34 -6.72
N LEU A 37 8.55 27.50 -5.72
CA LEU A 37 8.32 26.06 -5.76
C LEU A 37 9.17 25.28 -6.79
N SER A 38 10.21 25.88 -7.39
CA SER A 38 11.07 25.19 -8.35
C SER A 38 11.73 23.93 -7.77
N GLU A 39 12.20 23.97 -6.54
CA GLU A 39 12.86 22.84 -5.86
C GLU A 39 11.91 21.65 -5.64
N PRO A 40 10.73 21.82 -4.99
CA PRO A 40 9.77 20.70 -4.85
C PRO A 40 9.28 20.17 -6.21
N LEU A 41 9.06 21.02 -7.21
CA LEU A 41 8.68 20.59 -8.56
C LEU A 41 9.79 19.79 -9.25
N ASN A 42 11.05 20.20 -9.11
CA ASN A 42 12.18 19.46 -9.65
C ASN A 42 12.33 18.10 -8.94
N THR A 43 12.09 18.04 -7.63
CA THR A 43 12.08 16.78 -6.87
C THR A 43 11.00 15.84 -7.38
N LEU A 44 9.76 16.33 -7.52
CA LEU A 44 8.65 15.53 -8.08
C LEU A 44 8.98 15.01 -9.48
N ARG A 45 9.48 15.86 -10.37
CA ARG A 45 9.86 15.46 -11.74
C ARG A 45 10.96 14.40 -11.75
N ARG A 46 11.96 14.53 -10.87
CA ARG A 46 13.04 13.56 -10.72
C ARG A 46 12.50 12.20 -10.27
N GLU A 47 11.62 12.18 -9.28
CA GLU A 47 11.03 10.95 -8.77
C GLU A 47 10.06 10.32 -9.77
N TRP A 48 9.24 11.11 -10.47
CA TRP A 48 8.39 10.60 -11.54
C TRP A 48 9.19 10.01 -12.71
N HIS A 49 10.32 10.64 -13.05
CA HIS A 49 11.21 10.10 -14.06
C HIS A 49 11.85 8.76 -13.62
N PHE A 50 12.21 8.66 -12.35
CA PHE A 50 12.68 7.42 -11.74
C PHE A 50 11.60 6.33 -11.79
N GLN A 51 10.40 6.62 -11.31
CA GLN A 51 9.26 5.70 -11.34
C GLN A 51 8.92 5.26 -12.76
N TYR A 52 8.97 6.17 -13.72
CA TYR A 52 8.75 5.83 -15.13
C TYR A 52 9.82 4.87 -15.69
N LYS A 53 11.09 5.07 -15.34
CA LYS A 53 12.16 4.13 -15.73
C LYS A 53 11.96 2.75 -15.12
N LEU A 54 11.58 2.69 -13.84
CA LEU A 54 11.26 1.45 -13.15
C LEU A 54 10.09 0.72 -13.83
N LEU A 55 9.02 1.46 -14.10
CA LEU A 55 7.84 0.96 -14.79
C LEU A 55 8.22 0.32 -16.13
N ARG A 56 9.03 0.99 -16.94
CA ARG A 56 9.48 0.45 -18.24
C ARG A 56 10.34 -0.80 -18.10
N ALA A 57 11.09 -0.93 -17.00
CA ALA A 57 11.93 -2.10 -16.74
C ALA A 57 11.14 -3.32 -16.23
N GLU A 58 10.09 -3.10 -15.44
CA GLU A 58 9.39 -4.17 -14.71
C GLU A 58 8.03 -4.53 -15.30
N TRP A 59 7.35 -3.60 -15.97
CA TRP A 59 6.01 -3.87 -16.46
C TRP A 59 5.99 -4.77 -17.68
N LYS A 60 5.23 -5.86 -17.55
CA LYS A 60 4.95 -6.82 -18.62
C LYS A 60 3.64 -6.43 -19.34
N LYS A 61 3.39 -7.07 -20.48
CA LYS A 61 2.16 -6.89 -21.26
C LYS A 61 0.87 -6.99 -20.41
N GLU A 62 0.89 -7.85 -19.41
CA GLU A 62 -0.28 -8.07 -18.53
C GLU A 62 -0.67 -6.84 -17.71
N HIS A 63 0.30 -6.04 -17.26
CA HIS A 63 0.04 -4.80 -16.54
C HIS A 63 -0.69 -3.80 -17.43
N TYR A 64 -0.21 -3.61 -18.66
CA TYR A 64 -0.84 -2.73 -19.65
C TYR A 64 -2.24 -3.20 -20.04
N MET A 65 -2.42 -4.52 -20.22
CA MET A 65 -3.74 -5.09 -20.49
C MET A 65 -4.72 -4.85 -19.33
N THR A 66 -4.25 -5.02 -18.09
CA THR A 66 -5.10 -4.78 -16.92
C THR A 66 -5.59 -3.34 -16.85
N MET A 67 -4.71 -2.38 -17.09
CA MET A 67 -5.10 -0.96 -17.16
C MET A 67 -6.07 -0.70 -18.32
N ALA A 68 -5.83 -1.28 -19.48
CA ALA A 68 -6.73 -1.13 -20.64
C ALA A 68 -8.14 -1.65 -20.33
N PHE A 69 -8.26 -2.79 -19.64
CA PHE A 69 -9.55 -3.32 -19.20
C PHE A 69 -10.23 -2.40 -18.17
N GLY A 70 -9.48 -1.81 -17.23
CA GLY A 70 -10.03 -0.84 -16.28
C GLY A 70 -10.53 0.44 -16.99
N MET A 71 -9.77 0.97 -17.94
CA MET A 71 -10.21 2.12 -18.75
C MET A 71 -11.43 1.78 -19.62
N LEU A 72 -11.45 0.59 -20.23
CA LEU A 72 -12.60 0.11 -21.01
C LEU A 72 -13.84 -0.02 -20.12
N ALA A 73 -13.68 -0.57 -18.92
CA ALA A 73 -14.78 -0.70 -17.96
C ALA A 73 -15.39 0.66 -17.59
N LEU A 74 -14.54 1.65 -17.29
CA LEU A 74 -14.98 3.02 -17.01
C LEU A 74 -15.69 3.62 -18.23
N ALA A 75 -15.10 3.54 -19.41
CA ALA A 75 -15.69 4.09 -20.62
C ALA A 75 -17.07 3.49 -20.94
N LEU A 76 -17.17 2.16 -20.91
CA LEU A 76 -18.44 1.48 -21.18
C LEU A 76 -19.50 1.81 -20.13
N GLY A 77 -19.15 1.88 -18.84
CA GLY A 77 -20.06 2.25 -17.77
C GLY A 77 -20.52 3.71 -17.86
N SER A 78 -19.65 4.59 -18.33
CA SER A 78 -19.93 6.04 -18.38
C SER A 78 -20.77 6.47 -19.58
N ILE A 79 -20.66 5.77 -20.71
CA ILE A 79 -21.39 6.10 -21.95
C ILE A 79 -22.87 5.74 -21.84
N SER A 80 -23.23 4.77 -20.98
CA SER A 80 -24.63 4.38 -20.82
C SER A 80 -25.33 5.16 -19.70
N ALA A 81 -25.63 6.45 -19.94
CA ALA A 81 -26.47 7.26 -19.05
C ALA A 81 -27.85 6.60 -18.81
N GLU A 82 -28.40 5.94 -19.81
CA GLU A 82 -29.64 5.17 -19.74
C GLU A 82 -29.63 4.07 -18.67
N LEU A 83 -28.47 3.54 -18.32
CA LEU A 83 -28.34 2.55 -17.24
C LEU A 83 -28.76 3.08 -15.88
N TRP A 84 -28.49 4.36 -15.63
CA TRP A 84 -28.80 5.00 -14.37
C TRP A 84 -30.23 5.53 -14.32
N ASP A 85 -30.80 5.85 -15.46
CA ASP A 85 -32.16 6.37 -15.60
C ASP A 85 -33.20 5.29 -15.93
N GLY A 86 -32.80 4.07 -16.20
CA GLY A 86 -33.69 3.02 -16.62
C GLY A 86 -34.25 3.24 -18.02
N GLY A 87 -33.53 3.93 -18.88
CA GLY A 87 -33.96 4.33 -20.20
C GLY A 87 -35.05 5.41 -20.18
N ASP A 88 -35.85 5.47 -21.21
CA ASP A 88 -36.96 6.45 -21.35
C ASP A 88 -38.00 6.41 -20.21
N ALA A 89 -38.03 5.30 -19.46
CA ALA A 89 -39.03 5.09 -18.40
C ALA A 89 -38.78 5.89 -17.13
N ARG A 90 -37.63 6.55 -16.97
CA ARG A 90 -37.20 7.27 -15.72
C ARG A 90 -37.37 6.46 -14.45
N SER A 91 -37.34 5.17 -14.56
CA SER A 91 -37.41 4.24 -13.43
C SER A 91 -36.04 4.06 -12.82
N SER A 92 -35.98 3.81 -11.52
CA SER A 92 -34.74 3.62 -10.78
C SER A 92 -34.67 2.23 -10.14
N GLY A 93 -33.46 1.79 -9.78
CA GLY A 93 -33.24 0.50 -9.13
C GLY A 93 -33.51 -0.70 -10.04
N LEU A 94 -34.11 -1.75 -9.50
CA LEU A 94 -34.38 -2.99 -10.24
C LEU A 94 -35.33 -2.79 -11.43
N GLU A 95 -36.32 -1.91 -11.31
CA GLU A 95 -37.24 -1.62 -12.42
C GLU A 95 -36.52 -0.95 -13.59
N GLY A 96 -35.58 -0.04 -13.28
CA GLY A 96 -34.73 0.58 -14.27
C GLY A 96 -33.84 -0.41 -15.00
N LEU A 97 -33.25 -1.34 -14.26
CA LEU A 97 -32.43 -2.41 -14.82
C LEU A 97 -33.21 -3.31 -15.79
N LEU A 98 -34.46 -3.62 -15.48
CA LEU A 98 -35.34 -4.44 -16.31
C LEU A 98 -35.85 -3.69 -17.55
N ALA A 99 -35.89 -2.35 -17.51
CA ALA A 99 -36.31 -1.51 -18.62
C ALA A 99 -35.21 -1.20 -19.66
N ILE A 100 -33.95 -1.54 -19.35
CA ILE A 100 -32.81 -1.30 -20.24
C ILE A 100 -32.95 -2.16 -21.51
N ASN A 101 -32.71 -1.54 -22.68
CA ASN A 101 -32.71 -2.28 -23.93
C ASN A 101 -31.50 -3.25 -24.00
N GLY A 102 -31.61 -4.30 -24.84
CA GLY A 102 -30.63 -5.39 -24.89
C GLY A 102 -29.20 -4.94 -25.19
N PHE A 103 -29.01 -3.84 -25.95
CA PHE A 103 -27.68 -3.31 -26.27
C PHE A 103 -27.03 -2.67 -25.03
N HIS A 104 -27.73 -1.82 -24.33
CA HIS A 104 -27.21 -1.16 -23.11
C HIS A 104 -27.02 -2.16 -21.97
N PHE A 105 -27.89 -3.15 -21.85
CA PHE A 105 -27.70 -4.23 -20.90
C PHE A 105 -26.41 -5.03 -21.18
N PHE A 106 -26.15 -5.36 -22.44
CA PHE A 106 -24.91 -6.03 -22.82
C PHE A 106 -23.68 -5.15 -22.54
N GLN A 107 -23.73 -3.87 -22.87
CA GLN A 107 -22.67 -2.90 -22.59
C GLN A 107 -22.36 -2.82 -21.08
N PHE A 108 -23.40 -2.77 -20.25
CA PHE A 108 -23.26 -2.79 -18.79
C PHE A 108 -22.62 -4.09 -18.28
N LEU A 109 -23.08 -5.23 -18.77
CA LEU A 109 -22.52 -6.52 -18.40
C LEU A 109 -21.04 -6.61 -18.74
N VAL A 110 -20.64 -6.17 -19.93
CA VAL A 110 -19.23 -6.10 -20.34
C VAL A 110 -18.44 -5.15 -19.43
N SER A 111 -18.99 -3.99 -19.08
CA SER A 111 -18.36 -3.06 -18.12
C SER A 111 -18.10 -3.74 -16.77
N ILE A 112 -19.11 -4.42 -16.20
CA ILE A 112 -18.95 -5.15 -14.92
C ILE A 112 -17.90 -6.26 -15.04
N LEU A 113 -17.91 -7.04 -16.11
CA LEU A 113 -16.92 -8.09 -16.32
C LEU A 113 -15.50 -7.52 -16.43
N CYS A 114 -15.33 -6.39 -17.12
CA CYS A 114 -14.05 -5.69 -17.20
C CYS A 114 -13.61 -5.17 -15.83
N TRP A 115 -14.52 -4.60 -15.01
CA TRP A 115 -14.22 -4.18 -13.63
C TRP A 115 -13.86 -5.36 -12.73
N ALA A 116 -14.58 -6.47 -12.82
CA ALA A 116 -14.29 -7.68 -12.08
C ALA A 116 -12.90 -8.23 -12.44
N TRP A 117 -12.58 -8.27 -13.74
CA TRP A 117 -11.26 -8.66 -14.21
C TRP A 117 -10.17 -7.72 -13.71
N PHE A 118 -10.35 -6.40 -13.85
CA PHE A 118 -9.41 -5.40 -13.34
C PHE A 118 -9.15 -5.58 -11.85
N THR A 119 -10.22 -5.68 -11.05
CA THR A 119 -10.13 -5.85 -9.59
C THR A 119 -9.41 -7.15 -9.23
N TYR A 120 -9.73 -8.26 -9.90
CA TYR A 120 -9.07 -9.54 -9.70
C TYR A 120 -7.56 -9.46 -10.01
N ARG A 121 -7.19 -8.81 -11.13
CA ARG A 121 -5.78 -8.65 -11.51
C ARG A 121 -5.03 -7.73 -10.54
N VAL A 122 -5.62 -6.63 -10.11
CA VAL A 122 -5.06 -5.75 -9.07
C VAL A 122 -4.86 -6.52 -7.76
N TRP A 123 -5.83 -7.34 -7.38
CA TRP A 123 -5.72 -8.20 -6.19
C TRP A 123 -4.55 -9.19 -6.28
N THR A 124 -4.30 -9.76 -7.46
CA THR A 124 -3.22 -10.71 -7.67
C THR A 124 -1.86 -10.05 -7.81
N PHE A 125 -1.77 -8.90 -8.47
CA PHE A 125 -0.50 -8.18 -8.66
C PHE A 125 0.01 -7.51 -7.38
N PHE A 126 -0.88 -7.07 -6.50
CA PHE A 126 -0.52 -6.25 -5.35
C PHE A 126 -0.93 -6.89 -4.02
N PRO A 127 -0.29 -8.00 -3.60
CA PRO A 127 -0.67 -8.74 -2.39
C PRO A 127 -0.62 -7.89 -1.11
N VAL A 128 0.36 -6.99 -0.96
CA VAL A 128 0.48 -6.09 0.20
C VAL A 128 -0.61 -5.01 0.18
N MET A 129 -0.99 -4.55 -1.01
CA MET A 129 -1.95 -3.46 -1.20
C MET A 129 -3.39 -3.93 -1.43
N ARG A 130 -3.70 -5.23 -1.30
CA ARG A 130 -5.03 -5.80 -1.61
C ARG A 130 -6.19 -5.06 -0.96
N VAL A 131 -6.12 -4.92 0.37
CA VAL A 131 -7.19 -4.27 1.15
C VAL A 131 -7.33 -2.81 0.76
N HIS A 132 -6.21 -2.12 0.57
CA HIS A 132 -6.20 -0.72 0.17
C HIS A 132 -6.72 -0.52 -1.25
N ALA A 133 -6.42 -1.43 -2.17
CA ALA A 133 -6.94 -1.39 -3.53
C ALA A 133 -8.48 -1.46 -3.55
N ILE A 134 -9.05 -2.40 -2.80
CA ILE A 134 -10.52 -2.50 -2.68
C ILE A 134 -11.09 -1.25 -2.01
N SER A 135 -10.47 -0.78 -0.91
CA SER A 135 -10.92 0.43 -0.20
C SER A 135 -10.90 1.67 -1.10
N LEU A 136 -9.86 1.86 -1.91
CA LEU A 136 -9.77 2.99 -2.85
C LEU A 136 -10.82 2.90 -3.97
N LEU A 137 -11.06 1.70 -4.51
CA LEU A 137 -12.11 1.47 -5.52
C LEU A 137 -13.51 1.71 -4.94
N VAL A 138 -13.79 1.18 -3.76
CA VAL A 138 -15.07 1.39 -3.06
C VAL A 138 -15.28 2.87 -2.74
N MET A 139 -14.24 3.56 -2.31
CA MET A 139 -14.30 4.99 -2.01
C MET A 139 -14.56 5.83 -3.27
N TRP A 140 -13.89 5.54 -4.39
CA TRP A 140 -14.14 6.22 -5.66
C TRP A 140 -15.59 6.05 -6.12
N ASN A 141 -16.08 4.81 -6.15
CA ASN A 141 -17.47 4.53 -6.53
C ASN A 141 -18.47 5.08 -5.52
N GLY A 142 -18.15 5.00 -4.23
CA GLY A 142 -18.97 5.53 -3.13
C GLY A 142 -19.13 7.05 -3.19
N MET A 143 -18.07 7.77 -3.55
CA MET A 143 -18.12 9.23 -3.75
C MET A 143 -19.07 9.60 -4.87
N MET A 144 -18.99 8.93 -6.02
CA MET A 144 -19.90 9.14 -7.14
C MET A 144 -21.34 8.74 -6.77
N GLY A 145 -21.51 7.59 -6.13
CA GLY A 145 -22.84 7.12 -5.70
C GLY A 145 -23.52 8.04 -4.68
N ALA A 146 -22.77 8.57 -3.71
CA ALA A 146 -23.30 9.53 -2.74
C ALA A 146 -23.77 10.81 -3.41
N GLN A 147 -23.00 11.34 -4.35
CA GLN A 147 -23.37 12.51 -5.12
C GLN A 147 -24.63 12.27 -5.96
N ILE A 148 -24.72 11.14 -6.67
CA ILE A 148 -25.92 10.77 -7.45
C ILE A 148 -27.15 10.66 -6.54
N PHE A 149 -27.01 9.97 -5.38
CA PHE A 149 -28.11 9.77 -4.45
C PHE A 149 -28.66 11.10 -3.91
N TYR A 150 -27.78 12.00 -3.51
CA TYR A 150 -28.17 13.30 -3.01
C TYR A 150 -28.94 14.11 -4.08
N HIS A 151 -28.38 14.20 -5.27
CA HIS A 151 -28.98 15.02 -6.33
C HIS A 151 -30.29 14.43 -6.85
N ARG A 152 -30.44 13.11 -6.88
CA ARG A 152 -31.73 12.49 -7.23
C ARG A 152 -32.85 12.78 -6.25
N ASN A 153 -32.52 12.93 -4.97
CA ASN A 153 -33.51 13.26 -3.95
C ASN A 153 -33.82 14.76 -3.87
N ASN A 154 -33.04 15.62 -4.50
CA ASN A 154 -33.28 17.06 -4.57
C ASN A 154 -33.98 17.44 -5.89
N ALA A 155 -35.30 17.63 -5.81
CA ALA A 155 -36.12 17.98 -6.99
C ALA A 155 -35.76 19.32 -7.67
N ARG A 156 -34.87 20.08 -7.11
CA ARG A 156 -34.37 21.38 -7.60
C ARG A 156 -32.90 21.31 -7.97
N PHE A 157 -32.49 20.27 -8.65
CA PHE A 157 -31.13 20.20 -9.12
C PHE A 157 -30.86 21.23 -10.19
N PRO A 158 -30.21 22.37 -9.90
CA PRO A 158 -29.84 23.30 -10.95
C PRO A 158 -28.57 22.75 -11.62
N ILE A 159 -28.64 22.59 -12.91
CA ILE A 159 -27.45 22.47 -13.75
C ILE A 159 -26.69 23.79 -13.60
N GLY A 160 -25.88 23.93 -12.57
CA GLY A 160 -25.12 25.14 -12.32
C GLY A 160 -24.36 25.08 -11.00
N LEU A 161 -23.28 25.86 -10.93
CA LEU A 161 -22.48 26.04 -9.72
C LEU A 161 -23.27 26.81 -8.65
N ASN A 162 -24.13 26.12 -7.93
CA ASN A 162 -24.84 26.69 -6.79
C ASN A 162 -24.05 26.50 -5.50
N LEU A 163 -24.23 27.43 -4.58
CA LEU A 163 -23.55 27.38 -3.28
C LEU A 163 -23.86 26.09 -2.50
N SER A 164 -25.10 25.59 -2.56
CA SER A 164 -25.46 24.32 -1.91
C SER A 164 -24.78 23.11 -2.53
N ASP A 165 -24.65 23.07 -3.84
CA ASP A 165 -23.94 22.03 -4.59
C ASP A 165 -22.43 22.03 -4.26
N MET A 166 -21.84 23.23 -4.22
CA MET A 166 -20.44 23.39 -3.81
C MET A 166 -20.19 22.98 -2.35
N MET A 167 -21.09 23.31 -1.43
CA MET A 167 -20.97 22.95 -0.01
C MET A 167 -21.04 21.44 0.18
N GLU A 168 -21.95 20.77 -0.50
CA GLU A 168 -22.08 19.32 -0.42
C GLU A 168 -20.89 18.59 -1.05
N GLY A 169 -20.51 18.98 -2.26
CA GLY A 169 -19.31 18.43 -2.90
C GLY A 169 -18.07 18.62 -2.05
N THR A 170 -17.95 19.76 -1.38
CA THR A 170 -16.86 20.03 -0.43
C THR A 170 -16.93 19.12 0.80
N LEU A 171 -18.12 18.89 1.35
CA LEU A 171 -18.29 17.99 2.50
C LEU A 171 -17.91 16.54 2.14
N ILE A 172 -18.39 16.04 1.02
CA ILE A 172 -18.03 14.71 0.52
C ILE A 172 -16.51 14.62 0.30
N LEU A 173 -15.90 15.63 -0.30
CA LEU A 173 -14.46 15.68 -0.50
C LEU A 173 -13.69 15.66 0.81
N LEU A 174 -14.13 16.40 1.84
CA LEU A 174 -13.50 16.41 3.15
C LEU A 174 -13.54 15.02 3.81
N VAL A 175 -14.69 14.34 3.75
CA VAL A 175 -14.83 12.98 4.28
C VAL A 175 -13.92 12.01 3.54
N VAL A 176 -13.87 12.09 2.21
CA VAL A 176 -13.00 11.25 1.39
C VAL A 176 -11.53 11.54 1.69
N CYS A 177 -11.13 12.82 1.77
CA CYS A 177 -9.77 13.21 2.10
C CYS A 177 -9.33 12.73 3.49
N PHE A 178 -10.26 12.70 4.45
CA PHE A 178 -9.99 12.16 5.78
C PHE A 178 -9.57 10.68 5.71
N PHE A 179 -10.33 9.83 5.01
CA PHE A 179 -9.97 8.43 4.83
C PHE A 179 -8.69 8.24 3.99
N LEU A 180 -8.53 9.04 2.94
CA LEU A 180 -7.34 8.99 2.09
C LEU A 180 -6.08 9.43 2.82
N PHE A 181 -6.20 10.34 3.79
CA PHE A 181 -5.09 10.72 4.67
C PHE A 181 -4.57 9.53 5.48
N PHE A 182 -5.46 8.71 6.06
CA PHE A 182 -5.03 7.51 6.79
C PHE A 182 -4.36 6.48 5.88
N PHE A 183 -4.85 6.32 4.66
CA PHE A 183 -4.17 5.47 3.69
C PHE A 183 -2.76 5.99 3.37
N TRP A 184 -2.64 7.27 3.06
CA TRP A 184 -1.34 7.90 2.82
C TRP A 184 -0.40 7.74 4.00
N LYS A 185 -0.89 8.04 5.20
CA LYS A 185 -0.14 7.92 6.45
C LYS A 185 0.33 6.48 6.68
N ALA A 186 -0.54 5.49 6.51
CA ALA A 186 -0.18 4.09 6.66
C ALA A 186 0.95 3.66 5.72
N VAL A 187 0.90 4.09 4.45
CA VAL A 187 1.96 3.77 3.48
C VAL A 187 3.29 4.43 3.86
N VAL A 188 3.26 5.70 4.28
CA VAL A 188 4.47 6.43 4.69
C VAL A 188 5.08 5.81 5.94
N GLU A 189 4.30 5.56 6.98
CA GLU A 189 4.79 4.96 8.22
C GLU A 189 5.31 3.52 8.01
N THR A 190 4.65 2.75 7.14
CA THR A 190 5.15 1.41 6.79
C THR A 190 6.48 1.48 6.05
N ARG A 191 6.68 2.47 5.17
CA ARG A 191 7.97 2.69 4.51
C ARG A 191 9.07 3.02 5.52
N ASP A 192 8.77 3.90 6.48
CA ASP A 192 9.72 4.30 7.51
C ASP A 192 10.13 3.08 8.37
N LEU A 193 9.15 2.30 8.81
CA LEU A 193 9.39 1.05 9.52
C LEU A 193 10.19 0.03 8.66
N HIS A 194 9.88 -0.07 7.39
CA HIS A 194 10.62 -0.96 6.47
C HIS A 194 12.10 -0.58 6.37
N VAL A 195 12.40 0.71 6.25
CA VAL A 195 13.78 1.21 6.21
C VAL A 195 14.47 1.00 7.57
N GLU A 196 13.79 1.28 8.67
CA GLU A 196 14.31 1.07 10.02
C GLU A 196 14.66 -0.40 10.28
N VAL A 197 13.88 -1.35 9.78
CA VAL A 197 14.09 -2.79 10.02
C VAL A 197 15.12 -3.40 9.05
N HIS A 198 15.07 -3.04 7.77
CA HIS A 198 15.87 -3.72 6.75
C HIS A 198 17.16 -3.00 6.36
N HIS A 199 17.28 -1.71 6.69
CA HIS A 199 18.42 -0.87 6.35
C HIS A 199 19.03 -0.21 7.59
N LEU A 200 18.87 -0.84 8.77
CA LEU A 200 19.46 -0.35 10.00
C LEU A 200 20.99 -0.26 9.87
N HIS A 201 21.54 0.93 10.11
CA HIS A 201 22.96 1.18 10.06
C HIS A 201 23.39 2.11 11.22
N GLU A 202 24.57 1.90 11.78
CA GLU A 202 25.11 2.72 12.87
C GLU A 202 25.33 4.18 12.45
N ASP A 203 25.67 4.42 11.18
CA ASP A 203 25.84 5.76 10.64
C ASP A 203 24.49 6.33 10.16
N VAL A 204 24.02 7.37 10.83
CA VAL A 204 22.80 8.12 10.52
C VAL A 204 22.78 8.61 9.05
N ARG A 205 23.94 8.94 8.48
CA ARG A 205 24.03 9.40 7.07
C ARG A 205 23.65 8.30 6.08
N VAL A 206 23.96 7.06 6.40
CA VAL A 206 23.56 5.89 5.58
C VAL A 206 22.06 5.69 5.66
N MET A 207 21.48 5.79 6.86
CA MET A 207 20.03 5.73 7.07
C MET A 207 19.29 6.82 6.31
N GLU A 208 19.78 8.06 6.36
CA GLU A 208 19.20 9.17 5.61
C GLU A 208 19.30 8.95 4.09
N ALA A 209 20.39 8.39 3.61
CA ALA A 209 20.57 8.06 2.20
C ALA A 209 19.57 6.96 1.75
N GLU A 210 19.36 5.93 2.55
CA GLU A 210 18.38 4.87 2.27
C GLU A 210 16.94 5.40 2.32
N LEU A 211 16.60 6.25 3.29
CA LEU A 211 15.32 6.94 3.33
C LEU A 211 15.08 7.81 2.08
N ALA A 212 16.13 8.47 1.59
CA ALA A 212 16.06 9.26 0.38
C ALA A 212 15.85 8.40 -0.88
N GLU A 213 16.46 7.22 -0.95
CA GLU A 213 16.24 6.25 -2.04
C GLU A 213 14.81 5.67 -2.02
N HIS A 214 14.22 5.51 -0.82
CA HIS A 214 12.84 5.06 -0.63
C HIS A 214 11.84 6.22 -0.59
N SER A 215 12.15 7.35 -1.24
CA SER A 215 11.30 8.54 -1.22
C SER A 215 9.91 8.29 -1.79
N LEU A 216 8.90 8.78 -1.08
CA LEU A 216 7.49 8.76 -1.46
C LEU A 216 6.96 10.12 -1.93
N LYS A 217 7.81 11.14 -2.12
CA LYS A 217 7.34 12.48 -2.53
C LYS A 217 6.67 12.46 -3.89
N GLY A 218 7.29 11.80 -4.88
CA GLY A 218 6.71 11.61 -6.21
C GLY A 218 5.43 10.79 -6.18
N TRP A 219 5.40 9.73 -5.37
CA TRP A 219 4.20 8.92 -5.15
C TRP A 219 3.07 9.72 -4.48
N THR A 220 3.38 10.53 -3.46
CA THR A 220 2.40 11.45 -2.83
C THR A 220 1.83 12.43 -3.85
N GLY A 221 2.65 12.95 -4.76
CA GLY A 221 2.20 13.81 -5.85
C GLY A 221 1.25 13.09 -6.81
N LEU A 222 1.55 11.84 -7.20
CA LEU A 222 0.65 11.01 -8.03
C LEU A 222 -0.64 10.67 -7.29
N PHE A 223 -0.57 10.38 -6.00
CA PHE A 223 -1.73 10.12 -5.18
C PHE A 223 -2.64 11.36 -5.09
N GLY A 224 -2.08 12.55 -4.84
CA GLY A 224 -2.84 13.82 -4.86
C GLY A 224 -3.46 14.11 -6.22
N LEU A 225 -2.74 13.85 -7.32
CA LEU A 225 -3.29 13.95 -8.67
C LEU A 225 -4.46 12.99 -8.89
N TRP A 226 -4.33 11.74 -8.43
CA TRP A 226 -5.42 10.76 -8.49
C TRP A 226 -6.66 11.23 -7.74
N VAL A 227 -6.50 11.75 -6.52
CA VAL A 227 -7.60 12.31 -5.72
C VAL A 227 -8.31 13.44 -6.48
N GLY A 228 -7.55 14.37 -7.06
CA GLY A 228 -8.10 15.44 -7.88
C GLY A 228 -8.90 14.92 -9.09
N LEU A 229 -8.32 13.94 -9.80
CA LEU A 229 -8.97 13.35 -10.97
C LEU A 229 -10.27 12.62 -10.62
N ILE A 230 -10.28 11.80 -9.58
CA ILE A 230 -11.51 11.08 -9.16
C ILE A 230 -12.58 12.05 -8.64
N THR A 231 -12.18 13.14 -7.99
CA THR A 231 -13.11 14.17 -7.51
C THR A 231 -13.81 14.86 -8.68
N VAL A 232 -13.04 15.34 -9.66
CA VAL A 232 -13.59 15.98 -10.87
C VAL A 232 -14.41 14.98 -11.70
N SER A 233 -13.89 13.76 -11.86
CA SER A 233 -14.59 12.69 -12.58
C SER A 233 -15.93 12.35 -11.94
N SER A 234 -15.97 12.17 -10.61
CA SER A 234 -17.20 11.84 -9.88
C SER A 234 -18.22 12.96 -9.95
N TRP A 235 -17.77 14.21 -9.80
CA TRP A 235 -18.62 15.39 -9.93
C TRP A 235 -19.20 15.53 -11.35
N ALA A 236 -18.37 15.42 -12.37
CA ALA A 236 -18.83 15.50 -13.76
C ALA A 236 -19.72 14.31 -14.15
N GLY A 237 -19.39 13.09 -13.70
CA GLY A 237 -20.20 11.90 -13.93
C GLY A 237 -21.58 12.00 -13.29
N MET A 238 -21.66 12.53 -12.07
CA MET A 238 -22.92 12.80 -11.39
C MET A 238 -23.79 13.78 -12.19
N HIS A 239 -23.23 14.90 -12.65
CA HIS A 239 -23.97 15.88 -13.47
C HIS A 239 -24.43 15.28 -14.79
N HIS A 240 -23.65 14.40 -15.41
CA HIS A 240 -24.06 13.68 -16.62
C HIS A 240 -25.23 12.73 -16.36
N VAL A 241 -25.15 11.95 -15.28
CA VAL A 241 -26.14 10.92 -14.92
C VAL A 241 -27.43 11.55 -14.37
N ALA A 242 -27.34 12.63 -13.57
CA ALA A 242 -28.50 13.27 -12.96
C ALA A 242 -29.23 14.25 -13.89
N ALA A 243 -28.77 14.49 -15.09
CA ALA A 243 -29.28 15.45 -16.05
C ALA A 243 -30.60 15.04 -16.74
N TYR A 244 -31.52 14.37 -16.07
CA TYR A 244 -32.88 14.00 -16.47
C TYR A 244 -33.29 14.44 -17.90
N GLY A 245 -32.85 13.69 -18.91
CA GLY A 245 -33.33 13.88 -20.30
C GLY A 245 -32.53 14.89 -21.15
N ASP A 246 -31.76 15.79 -20.56
CA ASP A 246 -30.83 16.67 -21.27
C ASP A 246 -29.39 16.16 -21.07
N SER A 247 -28.96 15.30 -21.97
CA SER A 247 -27.59 14.76 -21.95
C SER A 247 -26.59 15.89 -22.07
N ASN A 248 -25.95 16.24 -20.97
CA ASN A 248 -24.88 17.24 -21.02
C ASN A 248 -23.56 16.53 -21.40
N TYR A 249 -23.32 16.44 -22.71
CA TYR A 249 -22.12 15.85 -23.27
C TYR A 249 -20.82 16.48 -22.77
N GLY A 250 -20.86 17.76 -22.37
CA GLY A 250 -19.70 18.44 -21.77
C GLY A 250 -19.27 17.77 -20.47
N PHE A 251 -20.21 17.41 -19.61
CA PHE A 251 -19.92 16.69 -18.37
C PHE A 251 -19.47 15.24 -18.63
N LEU A 252 -20.05 14.56 -19.62
CA LEU A 252 -19.57 13.23 -20.04
C LEU A 252 -18.12 13.30 -20.50
N VAL A 253 -17.77 14.27 -21.35
CA VAL A 253 -16.40 14.45 -21.84
C VAL A 253 -15.45 14.73 -20.66
N LEU A 254 -15.83 15.62 -19.76
CA LEU A 254 -15.02 15.93 -18.58
C LEU A 254 -14.84 14.71 -17.66
N HIS A 255 -15.91 13.93 -17.45
CA HIS A 255 -15.86 12.68 -16.70
C HIS A 255 -14.88 11.68 -17.32
N LEU A 256 -14.93 11.48 -18.63
CA LEU A 256 -14.02 10.58 -19.35
C LEU A 256 -12.58 11.11 -19.36
N LEU A 257 -12.37 12.41 -19.60
CA LEU A 257 -11.03 13.01 -19.60
C LEU A 257 -10.33 12.92 -18.24
N THR A 258 -11.07 12.92 -17.16
CA THR A 258 -10.52 12.81 -15.80
C THR A 258 -10.54 11.37 -15.26
N GLY A 259 -11.56 10.61 -15.56
CA GLY A 259 -11.72 9.23 -15.10
C GLY A 259 -10.80 8.23 -15.80
N LEU A 260 -10.65 8.33 -17.12
CA LEU A 260 -9.78 7.41 -17.86
C LEU A 260 -8.32 7.46 -17.37
N PRO A 261 -7.67 8.62 -17.20
CA PRO A 261 -6.32 8.66 -16.63
C PRO A 261 -6.27 8.30 -15.14
N ALA A 262 -7.38 8.43 -14.39
CA ALA A 262 -7.41 8.02 -12.99
C ALA A 262 -7.17 6.50 -12.82
N VAL A 263 -7.57 5.66 -13.79
CA VAL A 263 -7.35 4.20 -13.73
C VAL A 263 -5.85 3.85 -13.74
N PRO A 264 -5.03 4.25 -14.72
CA PRO A 264 -3.61 3.96 -14.71
C PRO A 264 -2.86 4.63 -13.54
N ILE A 265 -3.29 5.81 -13.10
CA ILE A 265 -2.68 6.46 -11.93
C ILE A 265 -3.00 5.69 -10.66
N LEU A 266 -4.22 5.15 -10.47
CA LEU A 266 -4.54 4.24 -9.37
C LEU A 266 -3.62 3.01 -9.39
N PHE A 267 -3.41 2.44 -10.57
CA PHE A 267 -2.52 1.29 -10.71
C PHE A 267 -1.08 1.63 -10.29
N LEU A 268 -0.56 2.81 -10.65
CA LEU A 268 0.74 3.32 -10.19
C LEU A 268 0.79 3.58 -8.68
N VAL A 269 -0.28 4.13 -8.11
CA VAL A 269 -0.42 4.38 -6.66
C VAL A 269 -0.37 3.08 -5.86
N LEU A 270 -0.88 1.98 -6.40
CA LEU A 270 -0.81 0.67 -5.77
C LEU A 270 0.53 -0.04 -6.03
N TRP A 271 1.04 0.06 -7.26
CA TRP A 271 2.24 -0.63 -7.70
C TRP A 271 3.51 -0.15 -7.00
N TYR A 272 3.71 1.16 -6.87
CA TYR A 272 4.98 1.69 -6.35
C TYR A 272 5.24 1.32 -4.88
N PRO A 273 4.27 1.46 -3.94
CA PRO A 273 4.44 0.96 -2.58
C PRO A 273 4.61 -0.56 -2.51
N GLN A 274 3.83 -1.32 -3.29
CA GLN A 274 3.98 -2.78 -3.37
C GLN A 274 5.40 -3.19 -3.75
N ARG A 275 5.96 -2.53 -4.76
CA ARG A 275 7.32 -2.77 -5.22
C ARG A 275 8.37 -2.43 -4.18
N MET A 276 8.20 -1.30 -3.51
CA MET A 276 9.14 -0.80 -2.50
C MET A 276 9.14 -1.66 -1.24
N LEU A 277 7.96 -2.07 -0.77
CA LEU A 277 7.79 -2.80 0.48
C LEU A 277 7.99 -4.33 0.32
N GLY A 278 8.01 -4.83 -0.91
CA GLY A 278 8.08 -6.28 -1.17
C GLY A 278 6.77 -7.01 -0.88
N ASN A 279 6.81 -8.36 -0.84
CA ASN A 279 5.60 -9.17 -0.76
C ASN A 279 5.17 -9.55 0.67
N GLN A 280 6.04 -9.37 1.66
CA GLN A 280 5.80 -9.85 3.04
C GLN A 280 5.36 -8.77 4.01
N THR A 281 5.61 -7.49 3.68
CA THR A 281 5.27 -6.36 4.55
C THR A 281 3.77 -6.08 4.53
N ARG A 282 3.18 -5.86 5.72
CA ARG A 282 1.79 -5.40 5.83
C ARG A 282 1.78 -3.89 6.00
N VAL A 283 0.92 -3.21 5.23
CA VAL A 283 0.73 -1.76 5.38
C VAL A 283 -0.05 -1.48 6.67
N ARG A 284 0.60 -0.80 7.63
CA ARG A 284 0.03 -0.47 8.95
C ARG A 284 0.54 0.89 9.40
N THR A 285 -0.24 1.58 10.21
CA THR A 285 0.24 2.74 10.97
C THR A 285 1.08 2.28 12.17
N ARG A 286 2.00 3.13 12.64
CA ARG A 286 2.77 2.87 13.88
C ARG A 286 1.83 2.59 15.05
N ALA A 287 0.79 3.40 15.21
CA ALA A 287 -0.22 3.18 16.25
C ALA A 287 -0.90 1.80 16.17
N ALA A 288 -1.11 1.25 14.97
CA ALA A 288 -1.66 -0.09 14.82
C ALA A 288 -0.64 -1.18 15.14
N VAL A 289 0.65 -0.92 14.96
CA VAL A 289 1.72 -1.83 15.37
C VAL A 289 1.85 -1.82 16.89
N ASP A 290 1.89 -0.64 17.51
CA ASP A 290 1.98 -0.48 18.96
C ASP A 290 0.78 -1.12 19.67
N ALA A 291 -0.45 -0.86 19.19
CA ALA A 291 -1.66 -1.48 19.72
C ALA A 291 -1.67 -3.01 19.57
N ALA A 292 -1.09 -3.56 18.49
CA ALA A 292 -0.96 -5.01 18.34
C ALA A 292 0.02 -5.59 19.35
N LEU A 293 1.14 -4.91 19.59
CA LEU A 293 2.12 -5.31 20.61
C LEU A 293 1.54 -5.25 22.03
N GLU A 294 0.73 -4.22 22.33
CA GLU A 294 0.04 -4.11 23.61
C GLU A 294 -1.03 -5.21 23.80
N MET A 295 -1.74 -5.60 22.71
CA MET A 295 -2.74 -6.69 22.77
C MET A 295 -2.11 -8.08 22.90
N GLU A 296 -0.93 -8.27 22.34
CA GLU A 296 -0.19 -9.53 22.49
C GLU A 296 0.25 -9.74 23.95
N GLY A 297 0.17 -8.69 24.79
CA GLY A 297 0.55 -8.69 26.20
C GLY A 297 2.06 -8.94 26.37
N PRO A 298 2.63 -8.76 27.55
CA PRO A 298 3.90 -9.36 27.83
C PRO A 298 3.69 -10.86 27.71
N SER A 299 4.16 -11.44 26.59
CA SER A 299 4.16 -12.88 26.44
C SER A 299 4.99 -13.41 27.62
N ASP A 300 4.34 -14.11 28.55
CA ASP A 300 4.99 -14.80 29.67
C ASP A 300 5.99 -15.86 29.18
N GLU A 301 6.01 -16.14 27.89
CA GLU A 301 7.10 -16.81 27.21
C GLU A 301 8.02 -15.73 26.63
N PRO A 302 9.28 -15.67 27.08
CA PRO A 302 10.30 -14.85 26.46
C PRO A 302 10.54 -15.40 25.05
N ASN A 303 9.84 -14.81 24.07
CA ASN A 303 9.90 -15.20 22.66
C ASN A 303 11.22 -14.76 21.99
N HIS A 304 12.19 -14.34 22.77
CA HIS A 304 13.60 -14.18 22.39
C HIS A 304 14.32 -15.52 22.57
N ARG A 305 13.92 -16.51 21.74
CA ARG A 305 14.72 -17.72 21.65
C ARG A 305 16.09 -17.32 21.14
N ALA A 306 17.05 -17.37 22.04
CA ALA A 306 18.44 -17.25 21.66
C ALA A 306 18.72 -18.23 20.53
N SER A 307 19.42 -17.78 19.49
CA SER A 307 19.75 -18.60 18.34
C SER A 307 21.24 -18.49 18.02
N CYS A 308 21.80 -19.55 17.47
CA CYS A 308 23.19 -19.53 17.05
C CYS A 308 23.43 -18.46 15.98
N PRO A 309 24.44 -17.59 16.13
CA PRO A 309 24.72 -16.51 15.18
C PRO A 309 25.15 -17.01 13.79
N ASP A 310 25.62 -18.27 13.69
CA ASP A 310 26.09 -18.84 12.43
C ASP A 310 25.03 -19.67 11.70
N CYS A 311 24.34 -20.57 12.40
CA CYS A 311 23.38 -21.49 11.76
C CYS A 311 21.91 -21.24 12.15
N GLY A 312 21.62 -20.29 13.04
CA GLY A 312 20.24 -19.96 13.48
C GLY A 312 19.60 -21.04 14.37
N ALA A 313 20.33 -22.10 14.78
CA ALA A 313 19.77 -23.12 15.64
C ALA A 313 19.36 -22.56 17.02
N PRO A 314 18.18 -22.94 17.57
CA PRO A 314 17.70 -22.42 18.84
C PRO A 314 18.63 -22.82 20.00
N SER A 315 18.81 -21.88 20.95
CA SER A 315 19.61 -22.05 22.16
C SER A 315 18.75 -21.86 23.41
N ASN A 316 19.17 -22.47 24.52
CA ASN A 316 18.49 -22.37 25.82
C ASN A 316 18.95 -21.16 26.66
N LEU A 317 19.58 -20.18 26.04
CA LEU A 317 19.94 -18.92 26.70
C LEU A 317 18.71 -18.04 26.95
N VAL A 318 18.63 -17.50 28.15
CA VAL A 318 17.54 -16.59 28.55
C VAL A 318 18.14 -15.43 29.33
N ARG A 319 17.71 -14.21 29.03
CA ARG A 319 18.05 -13.03 29.84
C ARG A 319 17.05 -12.93 31.01
N ASN A 320 17.52 -12.79 32.22
CA ASN A 320 16.64 -12.59 33.37
C ASN A 320 16.25 -11.12 33.53
N GLU A 321 15.29 -10.85 34.42
CA GLU A 321 14.77 -9.48 34.71
C GLU A 321 15.87 -8.46 35.10
N LYS A 322 17.04 -8.93 35.54
CA LYS A 322 18.21 -8.09 35.90
C LYS A 322 19.19 -7.92 34.77
N GLY A 323 18.84 -8.36 33.55
CA GLY A 323 19.70 -8.29 32.36
C GLY A 323 20.83 -9.35 32.31
N ALA A 324 20.95 -10.23 33.30
CA ALA A 324 21.98 -11.28 33.28
C ALA A 324 21.56 -12.47 32.41
N ILE A 325 22.49 -12.98 31.60
CA ILE A 325 22.28 -14.13 30.72
C ILE A 325 22.40 -15.40 31.51
N THR A 326 21.37 -16.24 31.45
CA THR A 326 21.32 -17.54 32.14
C THR A 326 21.21 -18.70 31.14
N HIS A 327 21.80 -19.83 31.49
CA HIS A 327 21.76 -21.09 30.73
C HIS A 327 21.61 -22.26 31.70
N PRO A 328 20.96 -23.37 31.30
CA PRO A 328 21.05 -24.62 32.08
C PRO A 328 22.50 -25.03 32.29
N CYS A 329 22.84 -25.54 33.47
CA CYS A 329 24.21 -25.97 33.76
C CYS A 329 24.67 -27.04 32.75
N LEU A 330 25.91 -26.89 32.26
CA LEU A 330 26.48 -27.84 31.30
C LEU A 330 27.11 -29.09 31.97
N ALA A 331 27.13 -29.12 33.30
CA ALA A 331 27.63 -30.32 34.02
C ALA A 331 26.61 -31.46 33.96
N ASP A 332 27.07 -32.64 33.67
CA ASP A 332 26.22 -33.84 33.58
C ASP A 332 25.40 -34.06 34.86
N GLY A 333 24.11 -34.24 34.71
CA GLY A 333 23.17 -34.45 35.79
C GLY A 333 22.76 -33.22 36.58
N CYS A 334 23.19 -32.01 36.20
CA CYS A 334 22.81 -30.75 36.83
C CYS A 334 21.80 -29.98 35.97
N SER A 335 20.58 -29.74 36.50
CA SER A 335 19.53 -28.98 35.81
C SER A 335 19.38 -27.53 36.31
N ALA A 336 20.31 -27.04 37.14
CA ALA A 336 20.25 -25.68 37.69
C ALA A 336 20.44 -24.61 36.60
N LYS A 337 19.71 -23.51 36.67
CA LYS A 337 19.96 -22.31 35.82
C LYS A 337 21.14 -21.54 36.42
N VAL A 338 22.14 -21.24 35.59
CA VAL A 338 23.38 -20.56 35.99
C VAL A 338 23.62 -19.32 35.15
N ILE A 339 24.11 -18.25 35.76
CA ILE A 339 24.54 -17.05 35.05
C ILE A 339 25.82 -17.36 34.29
N ILE A 340 25.90 -17.02 33.03
CA ILE A 340 27.07 -17.17 32.18
C ILE A 340 28.29 -16.50 32.84
N GLY A 341 29.43 -17.20 32.85
CA GLY A 341 30.68 -16.70 33.48
C GLY A 341 30.74 -16.87 34.99
N THR A 342 29.73 -17.46 35.64
CA THR A 342 29.74 -17.69 37.10
C THR A 342 29.76 -19.16 37.43
N ALA A 343 30.07 -19.51 38.70
CA ALA A 343 30.00 -20.88 39.18
C ALA A 343 28.56 -21.31 39.50
N CYS A 344 28.21 -22.53 39.13
CA CYS A 344 26.90 -23.11 39.44
C CYS A 344 26.71 -23.27 40.96
N SER A 345 25.61 -22.78 41.50
CA SER A 345 25.31 -22.91 42.94
C SER A 345 25.02 -24.37 43.37
N ALA A 346 24.68 -25.24 42.44
CA ALA A 346 24.33 -26.64 42.75
C ALA A 346 25.52 -27.60 42.63
N CYS A 347 26.41 -27.43 41.64
CA CYS A 347 27.52 -28.35 41.38
C CYS A 347 28.90 -27.69 41.34
N SER A 348 28.96 -26.35 41.55
CA SER A 348 30.21 -25.55 41.52
C SER A 348 30.94 -25.54 40.17
N ALA A 349 30.38 -26.10 39.11
CA ALA A 349 30.94 -26.00 37.78
C ALA A 349 30.87 -24.56 37.26
N VAL A 350 31.98 -24.08 36.68
CA VAL A 350 32.01 -22.70 36.10
C VAL A 350 31.41 -22.72 34.71
N MET A 351 30.40 -21.89 34.48
CA MET A 351 29.82 -21.72 33.17
C MET A 351 30.70 -20.87 32.27
N PRO A 352 31.07 -21.37 31.09
CA PRO A 352 31.90 -20.59 30.16
C PRO A 352 31.14 -19.40 29.63
N SER A 353 31.87 -18.33 29.26
CA SER A 353 31.31 -17.14 28.63
C SER A 353 31.05 -17.34 27.11
N ARG A 354 31.64 -18.37 26.55
CA ARG A 354 31.44 -18.81 25.15
C ARG A 354 30.79 -20.18 25.14
N LEU A 355 29.88 -20.39 24.23
CA LEU A 355 29.14 -21.64 24.11
C LEU A 355 29.37 -22.27 22.74
N ASP A 356 29.48 -23.61 22.74
CA ASP A 356 29.53 -24.36 21.51
C ASP A 356 28.11 -24.66 21.03
N CYS A 357 27.83 -24.32 19.77
CA CYS A 357 26.56 -24.68 19.17
C CYS A 357 26.44 -26.19 18.97
N THR A 358 25.40 -26.79 19.49
CA THR A 358 25.15 -28.24 19.36
C THR A 358 24.85 -28.67 17.94
N SER A 359 24.48 -27.73 17.04
CA SER A 359 24.09 -28.01 15.66
C SER A 359 25.25 -27.88 14.67
N CYS A 360 26.04 -26.79 14.74
CA CYS A 360 27.13 -26.52 13.80
C CYS A 360 28.52 -26.53 14.42
N GLY A 361 28.63 -26.67 15.76
CA GLY A 361 29.92 -26.71 16.48
C GLY A 361 30.65 -25.37 16.60
N VAL A 362 30.05 -24.27 16.15
CA VAL A 362 30.66 -22.94 16.28
C VAL A 362 30.74 -22.53 17.74
N ASN A 363 31.90 -22.00 18.18
CA ASN A 363 32.11 -21.45 19.51
C ASN A 363 31.93 -19.93 19.48
N ALA A 364 30.82 -19.44 20.03
CA ALA A 364 30.50 -18.03 20.03
C ALA A 364 30.25 -17.48 21.46
N PRO A 365 30.45 -16.18 21.71
CA PRO A 365 30.06 -15.54 22.96
C PRO A 365 28.56 -15.72 23.22
N ALA A 366 28.18 -15.93 24.48
CA ALA A 366 26.75 -16.10 24.82
C ALA A 366 25.89 -14.89 24.47
N MET A 367 26.49 -13.69 24.39
CA MET A 367 25.81 -12.46 23.94
C MET A 367 25.37 -12.55 22.48
N ASP A 368 26.15 -13.15 21.60
CA ASP A 368 25.90 -13.24 20.17
C ASP A 368 24.71 -14.16 19.82
N TYR A 369 24.30 -14.99 20.78
CA TYR A 369 23.10 -15.84 20.65
C TYR A 369 21.78 -15.07 20.91
N LEU A 370 21.86 -13.91 21.53
CA LEU A 370 20.69 -13.11 21.88
C LEU A 370 20.51 -12.02 20.85
N PRO A 371 19.28 -11.76 20.38
CA PRO A 371 19.03 -10.65 19.44
C PRO A 371 19.38 -9.31 20.08
N ASP A 372 20.01 -8.43 19.32
CA ASP A 372 20.51 -7.10 19.75
C ASP A 372 19.42 -6.10 20.23
N GLN A 373 18.17 -6.53 20.34
CA GLN A 373 17.03 -5.66 20.58
C GLN A 373 16.92 -5.06 22.00
N GLU A 374 17.84 -5.32 22.89
CA GLU A 374 17.76 -4.79 24.28
C GLU A 374 19.01 -4.07 24.77
N ALA A 375 19.75 -3.42 23.89
CA ALA A 375 20.93 -2.67 24.32
C ALA A 375 20.68 -1.20 24.67
N TRP A 376 19.40 -0.76 24.79
CA TRP A 376 19.08 0.65 25.21
C TRP A 376 17.89 0.71 26.15
#